data_17d4d910023b52d8a139cb1d7cfd2641
#
_entry.id   17d4d910023b52d8a139cb1d7cfd2641
#
_cell.length_a   1.000
_cell.length_b   1.000
_cell.length_c   1.000
_cell.angle_alpha   90.00
_cell.angle_beta   90.00
_cell.angle_gamma   90.00
#
_symmetry.space_group_name_H-M   'P 1'
#
loop_
_entity.id
_entity.type
_entity.pdbx_description
1 polymer ?
#
loop_
_entity_poly.entity_id
_entity_poly.type
_entity_poly.pdbx_seq_one_letter_code
_entity_poly.pdbx_strand_id
1 'polypeptide(L)'
;PPTDEAGRAGRLFAGGRATAARRYDVGGRPAGARVEALRVASGEVVRSWPLEPDGQGTVSWDGFVGDEPARTGTYALRLNRAGAQASQAGAATETQFELVEGIFPIRGRYRLTSSATQGFGGGRGHQGTDHFAACGTPLAAWTKGTVQYVGTQGAAGNYVVIKRPNGESYAYMHLRDRALVDKGDRVFTGQRLGLVGDTGRASGCHLHIELWTAPGWYQGGRPYDSLPLMKRLSALN
;
A
#
# COMPACT_ATOMS: atom_id res chain seq x y z
N PRO A 1 -14.08 16.37 0.44
CA PRO A 1 -13.61 15.05 0.88
C PRO A 1 -12.82 14.41 -0.27
N PRO A 2 -11.70 13.72 0.05
CA PRO A 2 -10.98 12.97 -0.96
C PRO A 2 -11.88 11.88 -1.53
N THR A 3 -11.86 11.69 -2.84
CA THR A 3 -12.54 10.59 -3.51
C THR A 3 -11.51 9.53 -3.90
N ASP A 4 -11.87 8.22 -3.81
CA ASP A 4 -11.06 7.16 -4.38
C ASP A 4 -11.09 7.23 -5.93
N GLU A 5 -10.27 6.42 -6.62
CA GLU A 5 -10.26 6.36 -8.10
C GLU A 5 -11.61 5.92 -8.69
N ALA A 6 -12.54 5.41 -7.87
CA ALA A 6 -13.91 5.05 -8.24
C ALA A 6 -14.93 6.14 -7.86
N GLY A 7 -14.49 7.33 -7.39
CA GLY A 7 -15.36 8.43 -7.02
C GLY A 7 -16.12 8.25 -5.69
N ARG A 8 -15.74 7.30 -4.85
CA ARG A 8 -16.35 7.08 -3.55
C ARG A 8 -15.77 8.02 -2.53
N ALA A 9 -16.61 8.81 -1.88
CA ALA A 9 -16.18 9.77 -0.89
C ALA A 9 -15.49 9.09 0.31
N GLY A 10 -14.29 9.55 0.65
CA GLY A 10 -13.67 9.32 1.93
C GLY A 10 -12.74 8.10 2.05
N ARG A 11 -12.50 7.30 1.01
CA ARG A 11 -11.58 6.14 1.09
C ARG A 11 -10.23 6.45 0.43
N LEU A 12 -9.13 6.23 1.16
CA LEU A 12 -7.76 6.41 0.69
C LEU A 12 -6.97 5.10 0.82
N PHE A 13 -6.01 4.91 -0.08
CA PHE A 13 -5.05 3.81 0.01
C PHE A 13 -3.71 4.36 0.47
N ALA A 14 -3.11 3.75 1.50
CA ALA A 14 -1.78 4.14 1.96
C ALA A 14 -0.77 4.03 0.80
N GLY A 15 -0.05 5.13 0.53
CA GLY A 15 0.87 5.24 -0.60
C GLY A 15 0.20 5.27 -1.98
N GLY A 16 -1.11 5.51 -2.07
CA GLY A 16 -1.83 5.78 -3.31
C GLY A 16 -1.57 7.18 -3.87
N ARG A 17 -2.16 7.50 -5.01
CA ARG A 17 -2.06 8.86 -5.61
C ARG A 17 -2.76 9.91 -4.76
N ALA A 18 -3.93 9.56 -4.18
CA ALA A 18 -4.68 10.46 -3.33
C ALA A 18 -4.06 10.49 -1.93
N THR A 19 -3.98 11.68 -1.34
CA THR A 19 -3.51 11.92 0.03
C THR A 19 -4.59 12.57 0.84
N ALA A 20 -4.63 12.31 2.16
CA ALA A 20 -5.40 13.14 3.07
C ALA A 20 -4.68 14.48 3.23
N ALA A 21 -5.40 15.56 3.06
CA ALA A 21 -4.84 16.91 3.19
C ALA A 21 -5.64 17.76 4.16
N ARG A 22 -4.95 18.58 4.95
CA ARG A 22 -5.55 19.58 5.83
C ARG A 22 -4.88 20.94 5.63
N ARG A 23 -5.67 21.88 5.18
CA ARG A 23 -5.30 23.30 5.19
C ARG A 23 -5.53 23.87 6.59
N TYR A 24 -4.64 24.71 7.05
CA TYR A 24 -4.75 25.42 8.33
C TYR A 24 -4.34 26.87 8.18
N ASP A 25 -4.97 27.72 9.01
CA ASP A 25 -4.63 29.12 9.23
C ASP A 25 -4.94 29.41 10.71
N VAL A 26 -3.93 29.75 11.47
CA VAL A 26 -4.03 29.97 12.91
C VAL A 26 -3.73 31.43 13.31
N GLY A 27 -3.55 32.33 12.32
CA GLY A 27 -3.42 33.77 12.54
C GLY A 27 -2.20 34.16 13.37
N GLY A 28 -1.01 33.64 13.03
CA GLY A 28 0.22 33.98 13.72
C GLY A 28 1.08 32.76 14.05
N ARG A 29 2.14 32.96 14.86
CA ARG A 29 3.13 31.91 15.20
C ARG A 29 2.69 31.12 16.45
N PRO A 30 1.95 30.04 16.32
CA PRO A 30 1.46 29.29 17.47
C PRO A 30 2.57 28.39 18.02
N ALA A 31 3.17 28.78 19.14
CA ALA A 31 4.17 27.96 19.81
C ALA A 31 3.58 26.58 20.15
N GLY A 32 4.18 25.51 19.63
CA GLY A 32 3.80 24.13 19.92
C GLY A 32 2.56 23.60 19.23
N ALA A 33 1.87 24.39 18.41
CA ALA A 33 0.74 23.89 17.62
C ALA A 33 1.20 22.98 16.49
N ARG A 34 0.40 21.97 16.15
CA ARG A 34 0.70 20.97 15.13
C ARG A 34 -0.54 20.43 14.45
N VAL A 35 -0.40 19.92 13.24
CA VAL A 35 -1.41 19.04 12.64
C VAL A 35 -1.08 17.60 13.03
N GLU A 36 -2.09 16.86 13.43
CA GLU A 36 -1.97 15.46 13.85
C GLU A 36 -2.86 14.57 12.99
N ALA A 37 -2.32 13.42 12.56
CA ALA A 37 -3.12 12.32 12.07
C ALA A 37 -3.42 11.39 13.24
N LEU A 38 -4.68 11.16 13.53
CA LEU A 38 -5.11 10.27 14.61
C LEU A 38 -6.01 9.16 14.08
N ARG A 39 -5.93 8.00 14.72
CA ARG A 39 -6.86 6.91 14.52
C ARG A 39 -8.11 7.17 15.34
N VAL A 40 -9.25 7.32 14.68
CA VAL A 40 -10.50 7.74 15.35
C VAL A 40 -10.93 6.78 16.45
N ALA A 41 -10.83 5.47 16.20
CA ALA A 41 -11.27 4.43 17.15
C ALA A 41 -10.50 4.42 18.48
N SER A 42 -9.23 4.81 18.51
CA SER A 42 -8.37 4.78 19.70
C SER A 42 -7.95 6.17 20.20
N GLY A 43 -8.12 7.21 19.38
CA GLY A 43 -7.56 8.54 19.65
C GLY A 43 -6.03 8.59 19.52
N GLU A 44 -5.39 7.50 19.11
CA GLU A 44 -3.94 7.42 18.94
C GLU A 44 -3.45 8.38 17.86
N VAL A 45 -2.50 9.23 18.19
CA VAL A 45 -1.79 10.07 17.22
C VAL A 45 -0.71 9.25 16.56
N VAL A 46 -0.89 8.94 15.27
CA VAL A 46 0.05 8.11 14.49
C VAL A 46 1.10 8.92 13.78
N ARG A 47 0.84 10.21 13.53
CA ARG A 47 1.80 11.15 12.95
C ARG A 47 1.47 12.58 13.32
N SER A 48 2.50 13.44 13.41
CA SER A 48 2.30 14.87 13.64
C SER A 48 3.28 15.70 12.82
N TRP A 49 2.82 16.91 12.44
CA TRP A 49 3.62 17.88 11.68
C TRP A 49 3.59 19.23 12.44
N PRO A 50 4.75 19.87 12.65
CA PRO A 50 4.77 21.25 13.12
C PRO A 50 4.09 22.14 12.09
N LEU A 51 3.56 23.28 12.55
CA LEU A 51 3.02 24.29 11.63
C LEU A 51 4.15 25.14 11.06
N GLU A 52 3.92 25.68 9.87
CA GLU A 52 4.81 26.68 9.29
C GLU A 52 4.90 27.93 10.21
N PRO A 53 6.02 28.68 10.16
CA PRO A 53 6.26 29.80 11.07
C PRO A 53 5.25 30.93 10.98
N ASP A 54 4.58 31.12 9.83
CA ASP A 54 3.55 32.12 9.62
C ASP A 54 2.15 31.65 10.09
N GLY A 55 2.06 30.39 10.53
CA GLY A 55 0.80 29.81 10.99
C GLY A 55 -0.17 29.41 9.90
N GLN A 56 0.25 29.39 8.63
CA GLN A 56 -0.56 29.02 7.49
C GLN A 56 0.08 27.88 6.68
N GLY A 57 -0.71 27.00 6.10
CA GLY A 57 -0.18 25.95 5.25
C GLY A 57 -1.14 24.81 4.97
N THR A 58 -0.58 23.78 4.34
CA THR A 58 -1.30 22.53 4.08
C THR A 58 -0.40 21.36 4.44
N VAL A 59 -0.90 20.48 5.29
CA VAL A 59 -0.29 19.18 5.56
C VAL A 59 -0.96 18.14 4.66
N SER A 60 -0.14 17.30 4.04
CA SER A 60 -0.60 16.14 3.28
C SER A 60 -0.04 14.85 3.87
N TRP A 61 -0.88 13.83 4.00
CA TRP A 61 -0.50 12.53 4.50
C TRP A 61 -0.86 11.42 3.50
N ASP A 62 0.11 10.63 3.13
CA ASP A 62 -0.02 9.51 2.21
C ASP A 62 -0.41 8.18 2.89
N GLY A 63 -0.74 8.21 4.19
CA GLY A 63 -1.12 7.04 4.96
C GLY A 63 0.03 6.18 5.46
N PHE A 64 1.27 6.68 5.41
CA PHE A 64 2.44 5.98 5.96
C PHE A 64 2.86 6.57 7.30
N VAL A 65 3.30 5.67 8.20
CA VAL A 65 3.93 5.98 9.48
C VAL A 65 5.35 5.42 9.41
N GLY A 66 6.35 6.30 9.26
CA GLY A 66 7.68 5.87 8.86
C GLY A 66 7.63 5.17 7.49
N ASP A 67 8.17 3.97 7.43
CA ASP A 67 8.28 3.17 6.21
C ASP A 67 7.16 2.13 6.03
N GLU A 68 6.17 2.13 6.94
CA GLU A 68 5.05 1.19 6.92
C GLU A 68 3.71 1.87 6.61
N PRO A 69 2.79 1.20 5.90
CA PRO A 69 1.43 1.69 5.77
C PRO A 69 0.74 1.65 7.14
N ALA A 70 0.05 2.72 7.49
CA ALA A 70 -0.81 2.71 8.67
C ALA A 70 -1.91 1.65 8.49
N ARG A 71 -2.30 1.02 9.59
CA ARG A 71 -3.32 -0.04 9.59
C ARG A 71 -4.64 0.49 9.05
N THR A 72 -5.38 -0.35 8.33
CA THR A 72 -6.73 -0.04 7.87
C THR A 72 -7.61 0.46 9.01
N GLY A 73 -8.36 1.55 8.75
CA GLY A 73 -9.28 2.14 9.73
C GLY A 73 -9.68 3.57 9.40
N THR A 74 -10.51 4.16 10.26
CA THR A 74 -10.90 5.56 10.15
C THR A 74 -9.87 6.46 10.80
N TYR A 75 -9.44 7.47 10.08
CA TYR A 75 -8.47 8.48 10.52
C TYR A 75 -9.04 9.89 10.38
N ALA A 76 -8.47 10.81 11.14
CA ALA A 76 -8.74 12.23 11.02
C ALA A 76 -7.44 13.04 11.02
N LEU A 77 -7.42 14.14 10.28
CA LEU A 77 -6.40 15.17 10.42
C LEU A 77 -6.97 16.29 11.30
N ARG A 78 -6.40 16.53 12.48
CA ARG A 78 -6.80 17.61 13.38
C ARG A 78 -5.70 18.63 13.58
N LEU A 79 -6.09 19.86 13.81
CA LEU A 79 -5.21 20.92 14.28
C LEU A 79 -5.20 20.88 15.81
N ASN A 80 -4.04 20.57 16.39
CA ASN A 80 -3.82 20.64 17.84
C ASN A 80 -3.12 21.97 18.17
N ARG A 81 -3.79 22.80 18.95
CA ARG A 81 -3.26 24.07 19.46
C ARG A 81 -2.70 23.83 20.86
N ALA A 82 -1.41 24.05 21.05
CA ALA A 82 -0.77 23.91 22.37
C ALA A 82 -1.49 24.79 23.41
N GLY A 83 -1.89 24.22 24.54
CA GLY A 83 -2.53 24.95 25.67
C GLY A 83 -4.06 25.11 25.57
N ALA A 84 -4.72 24.69 24.52
CA ALA A 84 -6.19 24.63 24.51
C ALA A 84 -6.65 23.36 25.22
N GLN A 85 -7.38 23.51 26.33
CA GLN A 85 -8.10 22.36 26.93
C GLN A 85 -9.03 21.76 25.88
N ALA A 86 -9.11 20.44 25.81
CA ALA A 86 -9.89 19.68 24.82
C ALA A 86 -11.40 20.05 24.77
N SER A 87 -11.91 20.79 25.76
CA SER A 87 -13.32 21.18 25.92
C SER A 87 -13.73 22.46 25.17
N GLN A 88 -12.79 23.24 24.59
CA GLN A 88 -13.11 24.51 23.89
C GLN A 88 -12.51 24.62 22.48
N ALA A 89 -11.90 23.56 21.94
CA ALA A 89 -11.65 23.51 20.52
C ALA A 89 -13.04 23.49 19.85
N GLY A 90 -13.54 24.67 19.45
CA GLY A 90 -14.67 24.70 18.53
C GLY A 90 -14.43 23.71 17.44
N ALA A 91 -15.43 22.92 17.09
CA ALA A 91 -15.41 21.85 16.12
C ALA A 91 -14.75 22.33 14.81
N ALA A 92 -13.43 22.45 14.80
CA ALA A 92 -12.64 22.54 13.60
C ALA A 92 -12.94 21.23 12.89
N THR A 93 -13.76 21.29 11.85
CA THR A 93 -14.29 20.19 11.06
C THR A 93 -13.20 19.17 10.81
N GLU A 94 -13.12 18.15 11.68
CA GLU A 94 -12.21 17.04 11.49
C GLU A 94 -12.65 16.33 10.22
N THR A 95 -11.81 16.35 9.21
CA THR A 95 -12.09 15.60 7.99
C THR A 95 -11.70 14.15 8.25
N GLN A 96 -12.68 13.32 8.55
CA GLN A 96 -12.50 11.88 8.69
C GLN A 96 -12.48 11.24 7.32
N PHE A 97 -11.68 10.18 7.21
CA PHE A 97 -11.55 9.37 6.00
C PHE A 97 -11.19 7.94 6.36
N GLU A 98 -11.59 7.01 5.49
CA GLU A 98 -11.16 5.62 5.57
C GLU A 98 -9.79 5.47 4.93
N LEU A 99 -8.84 4.89 5.67
CA LEU A 99 -7.53 4.50 5.16
C LEU A 99 -7.44 2.99 5.04
N VAL A 100 -6.94 2.52 3.90
CA VAL A 100 -6.71 1.10 3.63
C VAL A 100 -5.21 0.89 3.42
N GLU A 101 -4.61 -0.08 4.12
CA GLU A 101 -3.15 -0.35 4.09
C GLU A 101 -2.60 -0.73 2.72
N GLY A 102 -3.45 -1.19 1.81
CA GLY A 102 -3.08 -1.61 0.47
C GLY A 102 -4.26 -2.16 -0.30
N ILE A 103 -4.01 -2.71 -1.49
CA ILE A 103 -5.05 -3.32 -2.33
C ILE A 103 -4.69 -4.77 -2.68
N PHE A 104 -5.70 -5.60 -2.93
CA PHE A 104 -5.44 -6.92 -3.52
C PHE A 104 -4.90 -6.74 -4.95
N PRO A 105 -3.79 -7.42 -5.32
CA PRO A 105 -3.08 -7.12 -6.58
C PRO A 105 -3.85 -7.44 -7.85
N ILE A 106 -4.74 -8.43 -7.87
CA ILE A 106 -5.52 -8.80 -9.06
C ILE A 106 -6.76 -7.92 -9.15
N ARG A 107 -6.88 -7.14 -10.24
CA ARG A 107 -7.97 -6.17 -10.45
C ARG A 107 -9.03 -6.74 -11.37
N GLY A 108 -9.74 -7.78 -10.90
CA GLY A 108 -10.80 -8.50 -11.62
C GLY A 108 -11.30 -9.68 -10.80
N ARG A 109 -11.98 -10.63 -11.43
CA ARG A 109 -12.37 -11.89 -10.75
C ARG A 109 -11.15 -12.74 -10.51
N TYR A 110 -11.03 -13.27 -9.30
CA TYR A 110 -9.92 -14.13 -8.90
C TYR A 110 -10.38 -15.19 -7.91
N ARG A 111 -9.52 -16.17 -7.70
CA ARG A 111 -9.64 -17.19 -6.65
C ARG A 111 -8.33 -17.23 -5.86
N LEU A 112 -8.43 -17.06 -4.56
CA LEU A 112 -7.29 -17.26 -3.65
C LEU A 112 -6.84 -18.71 -3.71
N THR A 113 -5.55 -18.94 -3.43
CA THR A 113 -5.05 -20.30 -3.25
C THR A 113 -5.81 -21.01 -2.11
N SER A 114 -6.12 -22.27 -2.35
CA SER A 114 -6.79 -23.14 -1.37
C SER A 114 -6.05 -24.47 -1.17
N SER A 115 -5.00 -24.70 -1.93
CA SER A 115 -4.25 -25.95 -1.92
C SER A 115 -2.88 -25.76 -1.27
N ALA A 116 -2.43 -26.76 -0.51
CA ALA A 116 -1.10 -26.76 0.12
C ALA A 116 0.03 -26.68 -0.92
N THR A 117 -0.15 -27.23 -2.12
CA THR A 117 0.87 -27.22 -3.18
C THR A 117 1.05 -25.84 -3.82
N GLN A 118 0.01 -25.00 -3.77
CA GLN A 118 -0.03 -23.64 -4.34
C GLN A 118 0.25 -22.57 -3.27
N GLY A 119 0.36 -22.97 -2.01
CA GLY A 119 0.71 -22.15 -0.88
C GLY A 119 2.22 -22.09 -0.65
N PHE A 120 2.62 -21.20 0.25
CA PHE A 120 4.01 -21.06 0.68
C PHE A 120 4.53 -22.36 1.29
N GLY A 121 5.77 -22.76 0.92
CA GLY A 121 6.37 -24.02 1.36
C GLY A 121 5.81 -25.26 0.67
N GLY A 122 4.85 -25.11 -0.23
CA GLY A 122 4.25 -26.18 -1.01
C GLY A 122 5.25 -26.90 -1.93
N GLY A 123 4.75 -27.77 -2.79
CA GLY A 123 5.57 -28.69 -3.58
C GLY A 123 6.86 -28.09 -4.15
N ARG A 124 8.00 -28.71 -3.87
CA ARG A 124 9.36 -28.28 -4.28
C ARG A 124 9.84 -26.95 -3.69
N GLY A 125 9.38 -26.58 -2.49
CA GLY A 125 9.83 -25.37 -1.81
C GLY A 125 9.28 -24.08 -2.44
N HIS A 126 7.97 -24.05 -2.72
CA HIS A 126 7.26 -22.90 -3.27
C HIS A 126 7.45 -21.65 -2.42
N GLN A 127 8.07 -20.60 -2.97
CA GLN A 127 8.49 -19.41 -2.22
C GLN A 127 7.42 -18.32 -2.11
N GLY A 128 6.23 -18.56 -2.67
CA GLY A 128 5.14 -17.63 -2.70
C GLY A 128 3.78 -18.29 -2.59
N THR A 129 2.76 -17.62 -3.07
CA THR A 129 1.39 -18.15 -3.18
C THR A 129 0.82 -17.84 -4.55
N ASP A 130 0.01 -18.80 -5.09
CA ASP A 130 -0.60 -18.69 -6.40
C ASP A 130 -2.08 -18.29 -6.30
N HIS A 131 -2.44 -17.21 -6.94
CA HIS A 131 -3.81 -16.70 -6.99
C HIS A 131 -4.30 -16.67 -8.44
N PHE A 132 -5.41 -17.36 -8.70
CA PHE A 132 -5.88 -17.66 -10.06
C PHE A 132 -6.82 -16.58 -10.57
N ALA A 133 -6.60 -16.17 -11.81
CA ALA A 133 -7.47 -15.27 -12.56
C ALA A 133 -7.37 -15.56 -14.06
N ALA A 134 -8.31 -15.04 -14.85
CA ALA A 134 -8.22 -15.15 -16.29
C ALA A 134 -6.94 -14.47 -16.82
N CYS A 135 -6.34 -15.06 -17.87
CA CYS A 135 -5.25 -14.43 -18.59
C CYS A 135 -5.62 -13.01 -19.01
N GLY A 136 -4.71 -12.08 -18.86
CA GLY A 136 -4.94 -10.67 -19.20
C GLY A 136 -5.68 -9.87 -18.13
N THR A 137 -6.04 -10.45 -16.98
CA THR A 137 -6.55 -9.68 -15.84
C THR A 137 -5.50 -8.69 -15.35
N PRO A 138 -5.85 -7.40 -15.13
CA PRO A 138 -4.88 -6.41 -14.69
C PRO A 138 -4.28 -6.72 -13.30
N LEU A 139 -2.97 -6.47 -13.18
CA LEU A 139 -2.21 -6.54 -11.93
C LEU A 139 -1.80 -5.13 -11.50
N ALA A 140 -1.96 -4.84 -10.22
CA ALA A 140 -1.56 -3.57 -9.63
C ALA A 140 -0.66 -3.76 -8.40
N ALA A 141 0.17 -2.77 -8.11
CA ALA A 141 1.00 -2.75 -6.91
C ALA A 141 0.13 -2.79 -5.65
N TRP A 142 0.34 -3.78 -4.78
CA TRP A 142 -0.45 -3.88 -3.54
C TRP A 142 -0.13 -2.77 -2.56
N THR A 143 1.09 -2.22 -2.63
CA THR A 143 1.57 -1.06 -1.86
C THR A 143 2.66 -0.33 -2.63
N LYS A 144 2.99 0.90 -2.21
CA LYS A 144 4.04 1.72 -2.85
C LYS A 144 5.44 1.10 -2.69
N GLY A 145 6.35 1.48 -3.58
CA GLY A 145 7.75 1.09 -3.53
C GLY A 145 8.56 1.60 -4.70
N THR A 146 9.74 1.02 -4.88
CA THR A 146 10.62 1.28 -6.03
C THR A 146 10.87 -0.02 -6.78
N VAL A 147 10.77 -0.01 -8.09
CA VAL A 147 11.03 -1.18 -8.92
C VAL A 147 12.50 -1.59 -8.79
N GLN A 148 12.72 -2.78 -8.23
CA GLN A 148 14.05 -3.36 -8.02
C GLN A 148 14.53 -4.12 -9.24
N TYR A 149 13.64 -4.93 -9.82
CA TYR A 149 13.93 -5.72 -11.02
C TYR A 149 12.69 -5.82 -11.92
N VAL A 150 12.95 -5.86 -13.21
CA VAL A 150 12.01 -6.27 -14.26
C VAL A 150 12.76 -7.19 -15.20
N GLY A 151 12.19 -8.32 -15.55
CA GLY A 151 12.88 -9.25 -16.44
C GLY A 151 12.03 -10.45 -16.85
N THR A 152 12.72 -11.39 -17.50
CA THR A 152 12.19 -12.70 -17.87
C THR A 152 13.18 -13.76 -17.42
N GLN A 153 12.69 -14.81 -16.77
CA GLN A 153 13.49 -15.93 -16.28
C GLN A 153 12.73 -17.24 -16.51
N GLY A 154 13.46 -18.34 -16.76
CA GLY A 154 12.85 -19.60 -17.15
C GLY A 154 11.77 -20.16 -16.20
N ALA A 155 11.94 -20.00 -14.89
CA ALA A 155 10.93 -20.44 -13.92
C ALA A 155 9.84 -19.36 -13.67
N ALA A 156 10.25 -18.13 -13.42
CA ALA A 156 9.34 -17.02 -13.08
C ALA A 156 8.56 -16.47 -14.29
N GLY A 157 9.00 -16.77 -15.52
CA GLY A 157 8.46 -16.11 -16.70
C GLY A 157 8.77 -14.60 -16.68
N ASN A 158 7.89 -13.79 -17.17
CA ASN A 158 7.96 -12.35 -17.01
C ASN A 158 7.65 -11.97 -15.57
N TYR A 159 8.48 -11.13 -14.96
CA TYR A 159 8.35 -10.77 -13.55
C TYR A 159 8.71 -9.32 -13.25
N VAL A 160 8.22 -8.84 -12.15
CA VAL A 160 8.57 -7.54 -11.57
C VAL A 160 8.76 -7.68 -10.06
N VAL A 161 9.80 -7.05 -9.54
CA VAL A 161 10.09 -7.00 -8.10
C VAL A 161 10.07 -5.56 -7.64
N ILE A 162 9.32 -5.29 -6.58
CA ILE A 162 9.19 -3.96 -5.97
C ILE A 162 9.79 -4.00 -4.57
N LYS A 163 10.72 -3.10 -4.29
CA LYS A 163 11.29 -2.87 -2.96
C LYS A 163 10.46 -1.82 -2.22
N ARG A 164 9.99 -2.19 -1.04
CA ARG A 164 9.22 -1.31 -0.14
C ARG A 164 10.14 -0.35 0.62
N PRO A 165 9.64 0.77 1.17
CA PRO A 165 10.43 1.69 1.98
C PRO A 165 11.14 1.02 3.18
N ASN A 166 10.49 0.05 3.83
CA ASN A 166 11.05 -0.72 4.95
C ASN A 166 12.16 -1.72 4.56
N GLY A 167 12.54 -1.77 3.28
CA GLY A 167 13.57 -2.67 2.76
C GLY A 167 13.08 -4.06 2.36
N GLU A 168 11.84 -4.45 2.68
CA GLU A 168 11.23 -5.68 2.17
C GLU A 168 10.98 -5.59 0.68
N SER A 169 10.73 -6.73 0.03
CA SER A 169 10.33 -6.77 -1.37
C SER A 169 9.12 -7.65 -1.60
N TYR A 170 8.39 -7.36 -2.67
CA TYR A 170 7.43 -8.29 -3.23
C TYR A 170 7.70 -8.50 -4.72
N ALA A 171 7.44 -9.72 -5.17
CA ALA A 171 7.61 -10.11 -6.58
C ALA A 171 6.29 -10.60 -7.15
N TYR A 172 5.99 -10.22 -8.38
CA TYR A 172 4.90 -10.75 -9.20
C TYR A 172 5.50 -11.49 -10.38
N MET A 173 5.11 -12.73 -10.57
CA MET A 173 5.64 -13.61 -11.62
C MET A 173 4.54 -14.10 -12.55
N HIS A 174 4.95 -14.76 -13.63
CA HIS A 174 4.10 -15.31 -14.68
C HIS A 174 3.27 -14.24 -15.41
N LEU A 175 3.75 -12.98 -15.46
CA LEU A 175 3.07 -11.93 -16.19
C LEU A 175 2.94 -12.32 -17.66
N ARG A 176 1.79 -11.97 -18.29
CA ARG A 176 1.55 -12.25 -19.70
C ARG A 176 2.60 -11.57 -20.60
N ASP A 177 2.83 -10.30 -20.33
CA ASP A 177 3.78 -9.46 -21.06
C ASP A 177 4.85 -8.92 -20.10
N ARG A 178 5.86 -8.24 -20.62
CA ARG A 178 6.79 -7.47 -19.79
C ARG A 178 6.01 -6.48 -18.90
N ALA A 179 6.49 -6.29 -17.67
CA ALA A 179 5.90 -5.29 -16.77
C ALA A 179 5.87 -3.89 -17.41
N LEU A 180 4.85 -3.09 -17.05
CA LEU A 180 4.61 -1.75 -17.56
C LEU A 180 5.47 -0.66 -16.89
N VAL A 181 6.45 -1.07 -16.11
CA VAL A 181 7.36 -0.21 -15.35
C VAL A 181 8.79 -0.65 -15.59
N ASP A 182 9.75 0.24 -15.34
CA ASP A 182 11.17 -0.02 -15.47
C ASP A 182 11.88 0.00 -14.10
N LYS A 183 13.07 -0.65 -14.04
CA LYS A 183 13.92 -0.63 -12.86
C LYS A 183 14.24 0.81 -12.44
N GLY A 184 14.03 1.12 -11.15
CA GLY A 184 14.20 2.44 -10.57
C GLY A 184 12.92 3.27 -10.50
N ASP A 185 11.86 2.90 -11.21
CA ASP A 185 10.59 3.60 -11.13
C ASP A 185 10.00 3.55 -9.73
N ARG A 186 9.42 4.66 -9.28
CA ARG A 186 8.58 4.70 -8.09
C ARG A 186 7.17 4.29 -8.47
N VAL A 187 6.62 3.34 -7.73
CA VAL A 187 5.23 2.91 -7.89
C VAL A 187 4.41 3.30 -6.67
N PHE A 188 3.16 3.68 -6.92
CA PHE A 188 2.17 3.95 -5.87
C PHE A 188 1.21 2.75 -5.72
N THR A 189 0.58 2.64 -4.57
CA THR A 189 -0.46 1.64 -4.31
C THR A 189 -1.57 1.76 -5.35
N GLY A 190 -1.90 0.66 -6.03
CA GLY A 190 -2.88 0.66 -7.09
C GLY A 190 -2.33 0.91 -8.50
N GLN A 191 -1.06 1.27 -8.65
CA GLN A 191 -0.45 1.45 -9.97
C GLN A 191 -0.44 0.15 -10.75
N ARG A 192 -0.91 0.20 -11.99
CA ARG A 192 -0.89 -0.97 -12.88
C ARG A 192 0.55 -1.37 -13.18
N LEU A 193 0.84 -2.65 -12.97
CA LEU A 193 2.18 -3.23 -13.21
C LEU A 193 2.24 -4.15 -14.41
N GLY A 194 1.12 -4.78 -14.78
CA GLY A 194 1.07 -5.75 -15.86
C GLY A 194 -0.26 -6.47 -15.94
N LEU A 195 -0.23 -7.66 -16.49
CA LEU A 195 -1.38 -8.54 -16.69
C LEU A 195 -1.05 -9.95 -16.20
N VAL A 196 -2.04 -10.62 -15.61
CA VAL A 196 -1.96 -12.06 -15.30
C VAL A 196 -1.69 -12.84 -16.58
N GLY A 197 -0.76 -13.76 -16.50
CA GLY A 197 -0.38 -14.67 -17.57
C GLY A 197 0.01 -16.04 -17.05
N ASP A 198 0.72 -16.76 -17.88
CA ASP A 198 1.19 -18.14 -17.66
C ASP A 198 2.61 -18.35 -18.19
N THR A 199 3.41 -17.28 -18.31
CA THR A 199 4.80 -17.36 -18.78
C THR A 199 5.70 -18.09 -17.78
N GLY A 200 6.79 -18.69 -18.24
CA GLY A 200 7.68 -19.47 -17.40
C GLY A 200 7.13 -20.87 -17.08
N ARG A 201 7.32 -21.31 -15.83
CA ARG A 201 6.84 -22.63 -15.36
C ARG A 201 5.45 -22.54 -14.71
N ALA A 202 4.49 -22.03 -15.44
CA ALA A 202 3.09 -21.96 -15.01
C ALA A 202 2.26 -23.05 -15.71
N SER A 203 1.31 -23.64 -15.00
CA SER A 203 0.35 -24.63 -15.55
C SER A 203 -1.00 -24.00 -15.89
N GLY A 204 -1.05 -22.70 -16.05
CA GLY A 204 -2.24 -21.90 -16.36
C GLY A 204 -2.16 -20.51 -15.74
N CYS A 205 -3.07 -19.63 -16.12
CA CYS A 205 -3.00 -18.23 -15.73
C CYS A 205 -3.23 -18.00 -14.24
N HIS A 206 -2.25 -17.41 -13.59
CA HIS A 206 -2.28 -17.02 -12.17
C HIS A 206 -1.27 -15.91 -11.88
N LEU A 207 -1.43 -15.26 -10.76
CA LEU A 207 -0.40 -14.46 -10.13
C LEU A 207 0.32 -15.34 -9.10
N HIS A 208 1.61 -15.60 -9.31
CA HIS A 208 2.51 -16.02 -8.25
C HIS A 208 3.05 -14.77 -7.55
N ILE A 209 2.81 -14.66 -6.25
CA ILE A 209 3.31 -13.55 -5.44
C ILE A 209 4.25 -14.05 -4.34
N GLU A 210 5.43 -13.44 -4.26
CA GLU A 210 6.38 -13.64 -3.17
C GLU A 210 6.49 -12.38 -2.30
N LEU A 211 6.64 -12.57 -0.99
CA LEU A 211 7.05 -11.53 -0.04
C LEU A 211 8.40 -11.90 0.56
N TRP A 212 9.30 -10.93 0.66
CA TRP A 212 10.66 -11.13 1.16
C TRP A 212 11.00 -10.14 2.25
N THR A 213 11.60 -10.63 3.34
CA THR A 213 12.10 -9.76 4.42
C THR A 213 13.19 -8.83 3.89
N ALA A 214 13.46 -7.73 4.61
CA ALA A 214 14.64 -6.90 4.34
C ALA A 214 15.94 -7.75 4.41
N PRO A 215 16.93 -7.45 3.58
CA PRO A 215 17.03 -6.33 2.64
C PRO A 215 16.43 -6.57 1.25
N GLY A 216 15.60 -7.57 1.09
CA GLY A 216 14.80 -7.81 -0.11
C GLY A 216 15.20 -9.02 -0.94
N TRP A 217 14.52 -9.17 -2.07
CA TRP A 217 14.53 -10.30 -2.98
C TRP A 217 15.96 -10.63 -3.48
N TYR A 218 16.45 -11.84 -3.13
CA TYR A 218 17.81 -12.31 -3.39
C TYR A 218 18.96 -11.32 -3.03
N GLN A 219 18.72 -10.43 -2.07
CA GLN A 219 19.73 -9.53 -1.51
C GLN A 219 20.06 -9.86 -0.04
N GLY A 220 19.77 -11.06 0.40
CA GLY A 220 19.94 -11.52 1.79
C GLY A 220 18.62 -11.63 2.56
N GLY A 221 17.50 -11.15 2.00
CA GLY A 221 16.16 -11.39 2.51
C GLY A 221 15.75 -12.86 2.39
N ARG A 222 14.69 -13.24 3.08
CA ARG A 222 14.08 -14.58 3.03
C ARG A 222 12.62 -14.49 2.64
N PRO A 223 12.11 -15.39 1.78
CA PRO A 223 10.70 -15.44 1.46
C PRO A 223 9.88 -15.85 2.69
N TYR A 224 8.67 -15.32 2.80
CA TYR A 224 7.72 -15.66 3.85
C TYR A 224 6.30 -15.75 3.30
N ASP A 225 5.40 -16.39 4.07
CA ASP A 225 4.04 -16.66 3.62
C ASP A 225 3.25 -15.39 3.32
N SER A 226 2.89 -15.21 2.06
CA SER A 226 2.08 -14.08 1.58
C SER A 226 0.57 -14.27 1.81
N LEU A 227 0.10 -15.49 2.08
CA LEU A 227 -1.33 -15.80 2.14
C LEU A 227 -2.10 -15.00 3.22
N PRO A 228 -1.57 -14.78 4.44
CA PRO A 228 -2.25 -13.98 5.44
C PRO A 228 -2.52 -12.55 4.97
N LEU A 229 -1.52 -11.91 4.32
CA LEU A 229 -1.67 -10.58 3.73
C LEU A 229 -2.69 -10.60 2.59
N MET A 230 -2.59 -11.56 1.67
CA MET A 230 -3.50 -11.67 0.53
C MET A 230 -4.95 -11.88 0.96
N LYS A 231 -5.21 -12.71 1.97
CA LYS A 231 -6.57 -12.86 2.55
C LYS A 231 -7.09 -11.54 3.12
N ARG A 232 -6.26 -10.81 3.86
CA ARG A 232 -6.63 -9.53 4.46
C ARG A 232 -6.95 -8.48 3.39
N LEU A 233 -6.09 -8.34 2.37
CA LEU A 233 -6.32 -7.39 1.26
C LEU A 233 -7.54 -7.78 0.41
N SER A 234 -7.79 -9.09 0.23
CA SER A 234 -8.98 -9.58 -0.48
C SER A 234 -10.28 -9.19 0.25
N ALA A 235 -10.29 -9.21 1.56
CA ALA A 235 -11.46 -8.83 2.37
C ALA A 235 -11.74 -7.31 2.37
N LEU A 236 -10.78 -6.50 1.94
CA LEU A 236 -10.89 -5.04 1.87
C LEU A 236 -11.30 -4.52 0.46
N ASN A 237 -11.41 -5.41 -0.52
CA ASN A 237 -11.69 -5.05 -1.93
C ASN A 237 -13.20 -4.88 -2.21
#